data_12139c00c6e112b6889bbddeba721254
#
_entry.id   12139c00c6e112b6889bbddeba721254
#
_cell.length_a   1.000
_cell.length_b   1.000
_cell.length_c   1.000
_cell.angle_alpha   90.00
_cell.angle_beta   90.00
_cell.angle_gamma   90.00
#
_symmetry.space_group_name_H-M   'P 1'
#
loop_
_entity.id
_entity.type
_entity.pdbx_description
1 polymer ?
#
loop_
_entity_poly.entity_id
_entity_poly.type
_entity_poly.pdbx_seq_one_letter_code
_entity_poly.pdbx_strand_id
1 'polypeptide(L)'
;LTSSLAIAVIIRPFYNRHAKLAGHITVSTISAAFVLSLWTLCSVIQNGGTTIGWEPISWLQVGNISITVGILLDPLTAIMLVIVTGVSLMVQIYSIGYMQGDKSYARYFSYMSLFTASMVGLVISSNIIQLYLFWELVGLCSYLLIGFWYHRPSAATAAKKAFIVTRLGDFGFLLAILYLVFNADIFAGGDLNSLDISVINTALPNAAKAGLIGTSVVTWISIGIFNWFQSKEPRYASL
;
A
#
# COMPACT_ATOMS: atom_id res chain seq x y z
N LEU A 1 -5.35 7.48 -8.80
CA LEU A 1 -5.99 8.63 -8.11
C LEU A 1 -6.79 9.52 -9.05
N THR A 2 -6.20 9.98 -10.16
CA THR A 2 -6.91 10.84 -11.14
C THR A 2 -8.13 10.17 -11.75
N SER A 3 -8.06 8.89 -12.11
CA SER A 3 -9.20 8.14 -12.65
C SER A 3 -10.30 7.92 -11.61
N SER A 4 -9.96 7.63 -10.36
CA SER A 4 -10.94 7.47 -9.29
C SER A 4 -11.65 8.79 -8.95
N LEU A 5 -10.91 9.90 -8.93
CA LEU A 5 -11.45 11.25 -8.77
C LEU A 5 -12.33 11.65 -9.96
N ALA A 6 -11.88 11.41 -11.19
CA ALA A 6 -12.66 11.68 -12.39
C ALA A 6 -13.98 10.91 -12.39
N ILE A 7 -13.98 9.63 -12.02
CA ILE A 7 -15.19 8.83 -11.91
C ILE A 7 -16.10 9.34 -10.80
N ALA A 8 -15.55 9.69 -9.65
CA ALA A 8 -16.35 10.17 -8.52
C ALA A 8 -16.98 11.55 -8.78
N VAL A 9 -16.25 12.46 -9.47
CA VAL A 9 -16.69 13.83 -9.69
C VAL A 9 -17.51 13.98 -10.98
N ILE A 10 -17.09 13.35 -12.07
CA ILE A 10 -17.69 13.54 -13.39
C ILE A 10 -18.88 12.60 -13.61
N ILE A 11 -18.77 11.33 -13.17
CA ILE A 11 -19.77 10.31 -13.47
C ILE A 11 -20.91 10.30 -12.44
N ARG A 12 -20.62 10.67 -11.19
CA ARG A 12 -21.62 10.66 -10.10
C ARG A 12 -22.84 11.55 -10.34
N PRO A 13 -22.75 12.78 -10.88
CA PRO A 13 -23.93 13.59 -11.21
C PRO A 13 -24.71 13.09 -12.44
N PHE A 14 -24.08 12.32 -13.36
CA PHE A 14 -24.70 11.77 -14.57
C PHE A 14 -25.04 10.27 -14.48
N TYR A 15 -25.41 9.83 -13.33
CA TYR A 15 -25.47 8.50 -12.76
C TYR A 15 -26.11 7.36 -13.60
N ASN A 16 -26.94 7.62 -14.59
CA ASN A 16 -27.67 6.56 -15.30
C ASN A 16 -27.25 6.32 -16.77
N ARG A 17 -26.62 7.26 -17.44
CA ARG A 17 -26.32 7.16 -18.88
C ARG A 17 -24.90 6.70 -19.21
N HIS A 18 -23.95 6.93 -18.31
CA HIS A 18 -22.53 6.74 -18.56
C HIS A 18 -21.83 5.77 -17.58
N ALA A 19 -22.57 4.99 -16.81
CA ALA A 19 -22.00 4.05 -15.83
C ALA A 19 -21.02 3.05 -16.49
N LYS A 20 -21.31 2.61 -17.71
CA LYS A 20 -20.45 1.67 -18.47
C LYS A 20 -19.09 2.28 -18.84
N LEU A 21 -19.02 3.60 -19.04
CA LEU A 21 -17.76 4.30 -19.35
C LEU A 21 -16.77 4.22 -18.21
N ALA A 22 -17.22 4.15 -16.95
CA ALA A 22 -16.33 4.05 -15.79
C ALA A 22 -15.42 2.82 -15.87
N GLY A 23 -15.95 1.66 -16.24
CA GLY A 23 -15.18 0.44 -16.41
C GLY A 23 -14.14 0.56 -17.53
N HIS A 24 -14.53 1.12 -18.68
CA HIS A 24 -13.59 1.29 -19.80
C HIS A 24 -12.47 2.30 -19.49
N ILE A 25 -12.79 3.41 -18.80
CA ILE A 25 -11.78 4.40 -18.39
C ILE A 25 -10.78 3.77 -17.42
N THR A 26 -11.24 3.02 -16.42
CA THR A 26 -10.33 2.40 -15.46
C THR A 26 -9.48 1.33 -16.10
N VAL A 27 -10.04 0.47 -16.96
CA VAL A 27 -9.29 -0.57 -17.66
C VAL A 27 -8.25 0.04 -18.62
N SER A 28 -8.58 1.10 -19.35
CA SER A 28 -7.60 1.78 -20.21
C SER A 28 -6.47 2.43 -19.39
N THR A 29 -6.80 3.05 -18.26
CA THR A 29 -5.79 3.67 -17.37
C THR A 29 -4.86 2.61 -16.77
N ILE A 30 -5.40 1.49 -16.29
CA ILE A 30 -4.57 0.42 -15.72
C ILE A 30 -3.77 -0.32 -16.79
N SER A 31 -4.28 -0.45 -18.02
CA SER A 31 -3.53 -1.01 -19.16
C SER A 31 -2.31 -0.13 -19.47
N ALA A 32 -2.49 1.19 -19.49
CA ALA A 32 -1.37 2.12 -19.66
C ALA A 32 -0.35 1.99 -18.52
N ALA A 33 -0.81 1.88 -17.27
CA ALA A 33 0.06 1.67 -16.12
C ALA A 33 0.82 0.34 -16.20
N PHE A 34 0.19 -0.72 -16.69
CA PHE A 34 0.83 -2.02 -16.90
C PHE A 34 1.93 -1.96 -17.98
N VAL A 35 1.67 -1.28 -19.09
CA VAL A 35 2.70 -1.06 -20.12
C VAL A 35 3.88 -0.27 -19.59
N LEU A 36 3.61 0.79 -18.80
CA LEU A 36 4.67 1.57 -18.16
C LEU A 36 5.47 0.73 -17.14
N SER A 37 4.82 -0.16 -16.39
CA SER A 37 5.50 -1.03 -15.43
C SER A 37 6.42 -2.05 -16.15
N LEU A 38 6.00 -2.58 -17.30
CA LEU A 38 6.85 -3.44 -18.13
C LEU A 38 8.05 -2.66 -18.68
N TRP A 39 7.83 -1.43 -19.14
CA TRP A 39 8.91 -0.58 -19.60
C TRP A 39 9.91 -0.27 -18.47
N THR A 40 9.42 0.05 -17.28
CA THR A 40 10.27 0.26 -16.10
C THR A 40 11.10 -0.98 -15.77
N LEU A 41 10.50 -2.17 -15.80
CA LEU A 41 11.21 -3.42 -15.57
C LEU A 41 12.32 -3.63 -16.61
N CYS A 42 12.02 -3.43 -17.90
CA CYS A 42 13.02 -3.53 -18.97
C CYS A 42 14.16 -2.52 -18.76
N SER A 43 13.85 -1.28 -18.40
CA SER A 43 14.85 -0.23 -18.13
C SER A 43 15.77 -0.58 -16.96
N VAL A 44 15.22 -1.10 -15.87
CA VAL A 44 16.01 -1.53 -14.69
C VAL A 44 16.92 -2.70 -15.04
N ILE A 45 16.45 -3.66 -15.84
CA ILE A 45 17.26 -4.81 -16.29
C ILE A 45 18.42 -4.33 -17.20
N GLN A 46 18.13 -3.43 -18.14
CA GLN A 46 19.15 -2.89 -19.06
C GLN A 46 20.23 -2.09 -18.33
N ASN A 47 19.88 -1.41 -17.27
CA ASN A 47 20.82 -0.65 -16.43
C ASN A 47 21.56 -1.52 -15.38
N GLY A 48 21.59 -2.84 -15.55
CA GLY A 48 22.31 -3.75 -14.67
C GLY A 48 21.75 -3.86 -13.25
N GLY A 49 20.46 -3.54 -13.07
CA GLY A 49 19.78 -3.64 -11.77
C GLY A 49 20.14 -2.50 -10.80
N THR A 50 20.70 -1.41 -11.29
CA THR A 50 20.95 -0.23 -10.45
C THR A 50 19.64 0.44 -10.04
N THR A 51 19.60 0.92 -8.80
CA THR A 51 18.46 1.70 -8.31
C THR A 51 18.34 3.01 -9.09
N ILE A 52 17.17 3.25 -9.64
CA ILE A 52 16.83 4.52 -10.29
C ILE A 52 15.99 5.29 -9.28
N GLY A 53 16.58 6.33 -8.70
CA GLY A 53 15.91 7.22 -7.77
C GLY A 53 15.72 8.59 -8.39
N TRP A 54 14.59 9.21 -8.14
CA TRP A 54 14.42 10.65 -8.35
C TRP A 54 14.76 11.35 -7.05
N GLU A 55 15.41 12.53 -7.14
CA GLU A 55 15.69 13.30 -5.93
C GLU A 55 14.38 13.54 -5.16
N PRO A 56 14.33 13.12 -3.89
CA PRO A 56 13.12 13.25 -3.10
C PRO A 56 12.82 14.72 -2.84
N ILE A 57 11.56 15.10 -3.06
CA ILE A 57 11.08 16.47 -2.79
C ILE A 57 10.76 16.57 -1.30
N SER A 58 11.35 17.53 -0.58
CA SER A 58 10.98 17.81 0.81
C SER A 58 9.56 18.38 0.87
N TRP A 59 8.65 17.60 1.48
CA TRP A 59 7.25 18.01 1.64
C TRP A 59 7.00 18.75 2.95
N LEU A 60 7.61 18.29 4.03
CA LEU A 60 7.47 18.89 5.36
C LEU A 60 8.78 18.81 6.12
N GLN A 61 9.17 19.93 6.74
CA GLN A 61 10.31 19.98 7.67
C GLN A 61 9.80 20.30 9.08
N VAL A 62 10.15 19.44 10.04
CA VAL A 62 9.83 19.63 11.46
C VAL A 62 11.11 19.49 12.26
N GLY A 63 11.70 20.61 12.65
CA GLY A 63 13.01 20.62 13.30
C GLY A 63 14.10 20.04 12.39
N ASN A 64 14.77 19.00 12.85
CA ASN A 64 15.83 18.31 12.10
C ASN A 64 15.29 17.17 11.21
N ILE A 65 13.99 16.89 11.25
CA ILE A 65 13.38 15.82 10.47
C ILE A 65 12.77 16.40 9.21
N SER A 66 13.19 15.94 8.05
CA SER A 66 12.59 16.27 6.76
C SER A 66 11.81 15.07 6.24
N ILE A 67 10.49 15.25 6.04
CA ILE A 67 9.64 14.25 5.39
C ILE A 67 9.73 14.49 3.89
N THR A 68 10.33 13.54 3.21
CA THR A 68 10.52 13.58 1.76
C THR A 68 9.46 12.74 1.07
N VAL A 69 9.05 13.14 -0.11
CA VAL A 69 8.22 12.35 -1.02
C VAL A 69 9.03 12.09 -2.27
N GLY A 70 9.27 10.83 -2.56
CA GLY A 70 10.09 10.44 -3.69
C GLY A 70 9.62 9.11 -4.30
N ILE A 71 10.28 8.72 -5.37
CA ILE A 71 10.07 7.46 -6.07
C ILE A 71 11.37 6.68 -6.01
N LEU A 72 11.30 5.46 -5.48
CA LEU A 72 12.43 4.52 -5.46
C LEU A 72 12.10 3.37 -6.41
N LEU A 73 12.91 3.20 -7.45
CA LEU A 73 12.80 2.10 -8.40
C LEU A 73 14.03 1.22 -8.28
N ASP A 74 13.89 0.13 -7.56
CA ASP A 74 14.85 -0.96 -7.51
C ASP A 74 14.32 -2.19 -8.28
N PRO A 75 15.11 -3.23 -8.49
CA PRO A 75 14.66 -4.45 -9.18
C PRO A 75 13.43 -5.09 -8.54
N LEU A 76 13.34 -5.07 -7.21
CA LEU A 76 12.20 -5.60 -6.47
C LEU A 76 10.94 -4.78 -6.72
N THR A 77 11.05 -3.46 -6.62
CA THR A 77 9.96 -2.52 -6.93
C THR A 77 9.46 -2.69 -8.36
N ALA A 78 10.36 -2.83 -9.34
CA ALA A 78 9.99 -3.02 -10.74
C ALA A 78 9.19 -4.31 -10.97
N ILE A 79 9.60 -5.42 -10.36
CA ILE A 79 8.87 -6.70 -10.42
C ILE A 79 7.49 -6.56 -9.74
N MET A 80 7.44 -5.95 -8.56
CA MET A 80 6.20 -5.75 -7.81
C MET A 80 5.22 -4.85 -8.57
N LEU A 81 5.70 -3.81 -9.27
CA LEU A 81 4.85 -2.98 -10.12
C LEU A 81 4.17 -3.78 -11.23
N VAL A 82 4.91 -4.68 -11.89
CA VAL A 82 4.33 -5.53 -12.96
C VAL A 82 3.29 -6.48 -12.36
N ILE A 83 3.56 -7.09 -11.21
CA ILE A 83 2.61 -7.99 -10.56
C ILE A 83 1.33 -7.23 -10.16
N VAL A 84 1.46 -6.10 -9.47
CA VAL A 84 0.32 -5.32 -8.99
C VAL A 84 -0.55 -4.82 -10.14
N THR A 85 0.08 -4.22 -11.17
CA THR A 85 -0.67 -3.69 -12.32
C THR A 85 -1.27 -4.78 -13.17
N GLY A 86 -0.56 -5.91 -13.37
CA GLY A 86 -1.04 -7.05 -14.13
C GLY A 86 -2.24 -7.74 -13.49
N VAL A 87 -2.15 -8.05 -12.19
CA VAL A 87 -3.27 -8.66 -11.44
C VAL A 87 -4.47 -7.70 -11.41
N SER A 88 -4.22 -6.42 -11.14
CA SER A 88 -5.30 -5.42 -11.12
C SER A 88 -5.98 -5.28 -12.48
N LEU A 89 -5.24 -5.33 -13.58
CA LEU A 89 -5.78 -5.29 -14.94
C LEU A 89 -6.71 -6.49 -15.18
N MET A 90 -6.26 -7.71 -14.87
CA MET A 90 -7.07 -8.92 -15.04
C MET A 90 -8.36 -8.86 -14.22
N VAL A 91 -8.27 -8.44 -12.95
CA VAL A 91 -9.43 -8.30 -12.06
C VAL A 91 -10.41 -7.26 -12.61
N GLN A 92 -9.92 -6.10 -13.09
CA GLN A 92 -10.80 -5.06 -13.63
C GLN A 92 -11.47 -5.47 -14.93
N ILE A 93 -10.78 -6.19 -15.82
CA ILE A 93 -11.38 -6.74 -17.05
C ILE A 93 -12.49 -7.73 -16.68
N TYR A 94 -12.22 -8.66 -15.77
CA TYR A 94 -13.23 -9.61 -15.29
C TYR A 94 -14.43 -8.89 -14.67
N SER A 95 -14.18 -7.84 -13.91
CA SER A 95 -15.21 -7.07 -13.20
C SER A 95 -16.17 -6.33 -14.13
N ILE A 96 -15.79 -6.04 -15.39
CA ILE A 96 -16.70 -5.46 -16.38
C ILE A 96 -17.92 -6.37 -16.59
N GLY A 97 -17.70 -7.67 -16.76
CA GLY A 97 -18.78 -8.64 -16.88
C GLY A 97 -19.50 -8.93 -15.55
N TYR A 98 -18.71 -9.09 -14.48
CA TYR A 98 -19.23 -9.44 -13.16
C TYR A 98 -20.18 -8.40 -12.58
N MET A 99 -19.86 -7.11 -12.73
CA MET A 99 -20.65 -5.99 -12.20
C MET A 99 -21.69 -5.47 -13.19
N GLN A 100 -21.87 -6.13 -14.34
CA GLN A 100 -22.81 -5.70 -15.36
C GLN A 100 -24.24 -5.75 -14.81
N GLY A 101 -24.95 -4.61 -14.85
CA GLY A 101 -26.32 -4.48 -14.35
C GLY A 101 -26.43 -4.04 -12.88
N ASP A 102 -25.34 -3.94 -12.12
CA ASP A 102 -25.38 -3.40 -10.76
C ASP A 102 -25.56 -1.87 -10.79
N LYS A 103 -26.47 -1.35 -9.96
CA LYS A 103 -26.71 0.10 -9.79
C LYS A 103 -25.47 0.87 -9.31
N SER A 104 -24.54 0.19 -8.68
CA SER A 104 -23.34 0.78 -8.08
C SER A 104 -22.06 0.52 -8.89
N TYR A 105 -22.20 0.18 -10.18
CA TYR A 105 -21.11 -0.13 -11.09
C TYR A 105 -19.97 0.90 -11.06
N ALA A 106 -20.28 2.18 -11.25
CA ALA A 106 -19.28 3.25 -11.25
C ALA A 106 -18.55 3.38 -9.90
N ARG A 107 -19.26 3.18 -8.78
CA ARG A 107 -18.67 3.20 -7.43
C ARG A 107 -17.66 2.06 -7.23
N TYR A 108 -17.97 0.86 -7.73
CA TYR A 108 -17.07 -0.27 -7.68
C TYR A 108 -15.74 0.02 -8.40
N PHE A 109 -15.79 0.50 -9.63
CA PHE A 109 -14.61 0.83 -10.41
C PHE A 109 -13.81 1.99 -9.81
N SER A 110 -14.47 2.95 -9.16
CA SER A 110 -13.80 4.01 -8.41
C SER A 110 -12.99 3.45 -7.25
N TYR A 111 -13.56 2.52 -6.46
CA TYR A 111 -12.85 1.88 -5.34
C TYR A 111 -11.70 0.99 -5.81
N MET A 112 -11.90 0.21 -6.88
CA MET A 112 -10.85 -0.61 -7.48
C MET A 112 -9.71 0.23 -8.02
N SER A 113 -10.01 1.35 -8.68
CA SER A 113 -9.00 2.28 -9.19
C SER A 113 -8.22 2.95 -8.05
N LEU A 114 -8.89 3.34 -6.96
CA LEU A 114 -8.25 3.90 -5.77
C LEU A 114 -7.36 2.86 -5.09
N PHE A 115 -7.83 1.62 -4.96
CA PHE A 115 -7.06 0.51 -4.40
C PHE A 115 -5.76 0.27 -5.19
N THR A 116 -5.87 0.18 -6.51
CA THR A 116 -4.70 -0.03 -7.39
C THR A 116 -3.72 1.14 -7.29
N ALA A 117 -4.22 2.38 -7.29
CA ALA A 117 -3.37 3.57 -7.15
C ALA A 117 -2.65 3.61 -5.81
N SER A 118 -3.32 3.20 -4.73
CA SER A 118 -2.74 3.10 -3.39
C SER A 118 -1.65 2.03 -3.33
N MET A 119 -1.90 0.88 -3.96
CA MET A 119 -0.94 -0.23 -4.02
C MET A 119 0.31 0.13 -4.83
N VAL A 120 0.13 0.81 -5.98
CA VAL A 120 1.26 1.34 -6.77
C VAL A 120 2.04 2.39 -5.97
N GLY A 121 1.35 3.32 -5.30
CA GLY A 121 1.98 4.33 -4.45
C GLY A 121 2.78 3.72 -3.30
N LEU A 122 2.28 2.65 -2.70
CA LEU A 122 2.98 1.90 -1.66
C LEU A 122 4.29 1.28 -2.19
N VAL A 123 4.22 0.63 -3.36
CA VAL A 123 5.36 -0.07 -3.96
C VAL A 123 6.48 0.89 -4.35
N ILE A 124 6.17 2.09 -4.85
CA ILE A 124 7.18 3.08 -5.29
C ILE A 124 7.65 4.02 -4.18
N SER A 125 7.18 3.85 -2.95
CA SER A 125 7.52 4.74 -1.83
C SER A 125 9.01 4.70 -1.50
N SER A 126 9.65 5.88 -1.44
CA SER A 126 11.04 6.03 -1.03
C SER A 126 11.21 6.28 0.47
N ASN A 127 10.17 6.75 1.14
CA ASN A 127 10.17 7.13 2.55
C ASN A 127 9.15 6.29 3.33
N ILE A 128 9.49 5.94 4.58
CA ILE A 128 8.65 5.06 5.42
C ILE A 128 7.32 5.70 5.80
N ILE A 129 7.25 7.04 5.94
CA ILE A 129 5.99 7.75 6.19
C ILE A 129 5.11 7.73 4.94
N GLN A 130 5.70 7.93 3.76
CA GLN A 130 4.98 7.80 2.48
C GLN A 130 4.43 6.38 2.32
N LEU A 131 5.24 5.36 2.63
CA LEU A 131 4.82 3.97 2.62
C LEU A 131 3.65 3.74 3.59
N TYR A 132 3.74 4.25 4.82
CA TYR A 132 2.69 4.14 5.82
C TYR A 132 1.37 4.79 5.36
N LEU A 133 1.42 5.97 4.75
CA LEU A 133 0.23 6.65 4.22
C LEU A 133 -0.48 5.81 3.14
N PHE A 134 0.28 5.24 2.20
CA PHE A 134 -0.30 4.36 1.18
C PHE A 134 -0.78 3.03 1.75
N TRP A 135 -0.09 2.49 2.75
CA TRP A 135 -0.53 1.31 3.49
C TRP A 135 -1.90 1.52 4.14
N GLU A 136 -2.08 2.64 4.84
CA GLU A 136 -3.35 3.05 5.43
C GLU A 136 -4.45 3.21 4.38
N LEU A 137 -4.11 3.74 3.21
CA LEU A 137 -5.05 3.94 2.11
C LEU A 137 -5.48 2.61 1.48
N VAL A 138 -4.58 1.63 1.35
CA VAL A 138 -4.91 0.25 0.94
C VAL A 138 -5.88 -0.39 1.93
N GLY A 139 -5.63 -0.23 3.24
CA GLY A 139 -6.53 -0.71 4.29
C GLY A 139 -7.93 -0.10 4.20
N LEU A 140 -8.01 1.20 3.95
CA LEU A 140 -9.29 1.90 3.73
C LEU A 140 -10.01 1.40 2.50
N CYS A 141 -9.31 1.21 1.39
CA CYS A 141 -9.90 0.67 0.16
C CYS A 141 -10.43 -0.76 0.36
N SER A 142 -9.73 -1.59 1.11
CA SER A 142 -10.18 -2.94 1.47
C SER A 142 -11.50 -2.88 2.25
N TYR A 143 -11.60 -2.00 3.23
CA TYR A 143 -12.84 -1.77 3.98
C TYR A 143 -14.00 -1.40 3.05
N LEU A 144 -13.78 -0.47 2.11
CA LEU A 144 -14.80 -0.01 1.17
C LEU A 144 -15.25 -1.12 0.21
N LEU A 145 -14.34 -1.99 -0.21
CA LEU A 145 -14.63 -3.12 -1.10
C LEU A 145 -15.32 -4.27 -0.37
N ILE A 146 -14.91 -4.63 0.86
CA ILE A 146 -15.57 -5.64 1.68
C ILE A 146 -17.01 -5.19 2.01
N GLY A 147 -17.18 -3.91 2.36
CA GLY A 147 -18.46 -3.29 2.65
C GLY A 147 -19.22 -2.80 1.43
N PHE A 148 -18.87 -3.23 0.22
CA PHE A 148 -19.47 -2.70 -1.02
C PHE A 148 -20.99 -2.83 -1.03
N TRP A 149 -21.50 -3.99 -0.66
CA TRP A 149 -22.95 -4.23 -0.47
C TRP A 149 -23.36 -3.98 1.00
N TYR A 150 -23.16 -2.77 1.49
CA TYR A 150 -23.42 -2.36 2.87
C TYR A 150 -24.87 -2.58 3.34
N HIS A 151 -25.81 -2.75 2.42
CA HIS A 151 -27.20 -3.10 2.74
C HIS A 151 -27.34 -4.51 3.32
N ARG A 152 -26.35 -5.38 3.12
CA ARG A 152 -26.30 -6.72 3.72
C ARG A 152 -25.60 -6.63 5.08
N PRO A 153 -26.31 -6.95 6.20
CA PRO A 153 -25.71 -6.83 7.55
C PRO A 153 -24.41 -7.62 7.72
N SER A 154 -24.33 -8.81 7.08
CA SER A 154 -23.12 -9.63 7.09
C SER A 154 -21.90 -8.94 6.48
N ALA A 155 -22.08 -8.26 5.32
CA ALA A 155 -21.02 -7.53 4.66
C ALA A 155 -20.56 -6.31 5.47
N ALA A 156 -21.51 -5.56 6.03
CA ALA A 156 -21.23 -4.41 6.87
C ALA A 156 -20.47 -4.81 8.16
N THR A 157 -20.84 -5.92 8.79
CA THR A 157 -20.18 -6.44 9.99
C THR A 157 -18.78 -6.95 9.65
N ALA A 158 -18.60 -7.66 8.53
CA ALA A 158 -17.32 -8.13 8.06
C ALA A 158 -16.36 -6.98 7.77
N ALA A 159 -16.83 -5.93 7.10
CA ALA A 159 -16.03 -4.74 6.80
C ALA A 159 -15.55 -4.03 8.09
N LYS A 160 -16.44 -3.82 9.05
CA LYS A 160 -16.08 -3.25 10.36
C LYS A 160 -15.04 -4.09 11.08
N LYS A 161 -15.21 -5.42 11.11
CA LYS A 161 -14.27 -6.33 11.74
C LYS A 161 -12.89 -6.27 11.07
N ALA A 162 -12.85 -6.34 9.75
CA ALA A 162 -11.62 -6.25 8.98
C ALA A 162 -10.90 -4.93 9.27
N PHE A 163 -11.61 -3.80 9.25
CA PHE A 163 -11.05 -2.49 9.51
C PHE A 163 -10.46 -2.35 10.91
N ILE A 164 -11.17 -2.80 11.94
CA ILE A 164 -10.68 -2.70 13.34
C ILE A 164 -9.43 -3.57 13.52
N VAL A 165 -9.41 -4.78 12.97
CA VAL A 165 -8.25 -5.69 13.12
C VAL A 165 -7.02 -5.13 12.40
N THR A 166 -7.17 -4.58 11.20
CA THR A 166 -6.04 -3.97 10.48
C THR A 166 -5.51 -2.75 11.22
N ARG A 167 -6.39 -1.87 11.76
CA ARG A 167 -5.98 -0.68 12.53
C ARG A 167 -5.19 -1.01 13.79
N LEU A 168 -5.51 -2.09 14.48
CA LEU A 168 -4.71 -2.56 15.62
C LEU A 168 -3.28 -2.95 15.19
N GLY A 169 -3.13 -3.59 14.03
CA GLY A 169 -1.81 -3.89 13.45
C GLY A 169 -1.05 -2.62 13.02
N ASP A 170 -1.75 -1.69 12.38
CA ASP A 170 -1.19 -0.43 11.89
C ASP A 170 -0.68 0.46 13.02
N PHE A 171 -1.31 0.40 14.22
CA PHE A 171 -0.80 1.06 15.41
C PHE A 171 0.60 0.56 15.81
N GLY A 172 0.86 -0.75 15.72
CA GLY A 172 2.19 -1.32 15.93
C GLY A 172 3.22 -0.81 14.92
N PHE A 173 2.81 -0.67 13.65
CA PHE A 173 3.66 -0.10 12.62
C PHE A 173 3.99 1.37 12.89
N LEU A 174 3.00 2.18 13.30
CA LEU A 174 3.20 3.58 13.71
C LEU A 174 4.20 3.69 14.88
N LEU A 175 4.08 2.84 15.89
CA LEU A 175 5.02 2.81 17.02
C LEU A 175 6.44 2.49 16.56
N ALA A 176 6.62 1.60 15.57
CA ALA A 176 7.94 1.32 15.00
C ALA A 176 8.53 2.53 14.27
N ILE A 177 7.71 3.27 13.52
CA ILE A 177 8.13 4.51 12.85
C ILE A 177 8.55 5.55 13.90
N LEU A 178 7.75 5.74 14.94
CA LEU A 178 8.08 6.67 16.03
C LEU A 178 9.38 6.26 16.74
N TYR A 179 9.59 4.97 16.96
CA TYR A 179 10.84 4.47 17.52
C TYR A 179 12.05 4.83 16.65
N LEU A 180 11.95 4.67 15.33
CA LEU A 180 13.01 5.06 14.39
C LEU A 180 13.25 6.57 14.43
N VAL A 181 12.20 7.39 14.50
CA VAL A 181 12.30 8.86 14.59
C VAL A 181 13.01 9.29 15.87
N PHE A 182 12.62 8.74 17.02
CA PHE A 182 13.22 9.11 18.31
C PHE A 182 14.65 8.62 18.49
N ASN A 183 15.08 7.63 17.74
CA ASN A 183 16.44 7.11 17.76
C ASN A 183 17.21 7.43 16.47
N ALA A 184 16.82 8.47 15.75
CA ALA A 184 17.41 8.86 14.47
C ALA A 184 18.91 9.10 14.57
N ASP A 185 19.40 9.74 15.65
CA ASP A 185 20.82 10.02 15.90
C ASP A 185 21.64 8.74 15.99
N ILE A 186 21.08 7.68 16.55
CA ILE A 186 21.74 6.38 16.69
C ILE A 186 21.84 5.67 15.35
N PHE A 187 20.74 5.74 14.55
CA PHE A 187 20.64 5.03 13.28
C PHE A 187 21.32 5.75 12.12
N ALA A 188 21.30 7.07 12.10
CA ALA A 188 21.71 7.88 10.96
C ALA A 188 22.94 8.76 11.20
N GLY A 189 23.56 8.71 12.38
CA GLY A 189 24.75 9.51 12.68
C GLY A 189 24.51 11.02 12.66
N GLY A 190 23.29 11.47 12.90
CA GLY A 190 22.92 12.87 13.11
C GLY A 190 22.62 13.70 11.85
N ASP A 191 23.09 13.29 10.67
CA ASP A 191 22.99 14.11 9.44
C ASP A 191 22.05 13.57 8.36
N LEU A 192 21.46 12.39 8.56
CA LEU A 192 20.67 11.72 7.53
C LEU A 192 19.20 11.70 7.89
N ASN A 193 18.35 11.90 6.90
CA ASN A 193 16.91 11.71 7.02
C ASN A 193 16.59 10.24 7.38
N SER A 194 16.39 9.96 8.66
CA SER A 194 16.20 8.61 9.21
C SER A 194 14.94 7.91 8.69
N LEU A 195 14.11 8.62 7.93
CA LEU A 195 12.83 8.14 7.40
C LEU A 195 12.93 7.60 5.98
N ASP A 196 14.06 7.79 5.30
CA ASP A 196 14.29 7.24 3.96
C ASP A 196 14.63 5.75 4.03
N ILE A 197 13.98 4.94 3.20
CA ILE A 197 14.14 3.47 3.20
C ILE A 197 15.57 3.06 2.88
N SER A 198 16.25 3.78 1.98
CA SER A 198 17.66 3.55 1.64
C SER A 198 18.58 3.74 2.84
N VAL A 199 18.35 4.76 3.64
CA VAL A 199 19.11 5.05 4.87
C VAL A 199 18.84 3.98 5.92
N ILE A 200 17.59 3.61 6.13
CA ILE A 200 17.20 2.54 7.07
C ILE A 200 17.88 1.23 6.70
N ASN A 201 17.88 0.85 5.42
CA ASN A 201 18.48 -0.38 4.94
C ASN A 201 20.02 -0.43 5.15
N THR A 202 20.71 0.70 5.14
CA THR A 202 22.15 0.77 5.40
C THR A 202 22.47 0.86 6.89
N ALA A 203 21.63 1.51 7.67
CA ALA A 203 21.82 1.73 9.10
C ALA A 203 21.45 0.51 9.95
N LEU A 204 20.39 -0.23 9.60
CA LEU A 204 19.92 -1.40 10.37
C LEU A 204 20.97 -2.49 10.60
N PRO A 205 21.78 -2.93 9.60
CA PRO A 205 22.83 -3.91 9.82
C PRO A 205 23.91 -3.41 10.78
N ASN A 206 24.24 -2.13 10.76
CA ASN A 206 25.22 -1.53 11.64
C ASN A 206 24.70 -1.41 13.08
N ALA A 207 23.44 -1.01 13.24
CA ALA A 207 22.78 -0.96 14.54
C ALA A 207 22.62 -2.35 15.16
N ALA A 208 22.34 -3.38 14.36
CA ALA A 208 22.30 -4.77 14.82
C ALA A 208 23.67 -5.27 15.29
N LYS A 209 24.75 -4.97 14.57
CA LYS A 209 26.13 -5.29 14.97
C LYS A 209 26.55 -4.57 16.25
N ALA A 210 26.08 -3.35 16.45
CA ALA A 210 26.33 -2.57 17.67
C ALA A 210 25.49 -3.01 18.88
N GLY A 211 24.58 -4.00 18.72
CA GLY A 211 23.70 -4.50 19.77
C GLY A 211 22.57 -3.54 20.15
N LEU A 212 22.37 -2.47 19.39
CA LEU A 212 21.33 -1.47 19.63
C LEU A 212 19.94 -2.00 19.30
N ILE A 213 19.84 -2.93 18.35
CA ILE A 213 18.64 -3.70 18.08
C ILE A 213 18.77 -5.01 18.83
N GLY A 214 18.33 -5.02 20.08
CA GLY A 214 18.22 -6.28 20.81
C GLY A 214 17.27 -7.19 20.03
N THR A 215 17.71 -8.40 19.73
CA THR A 215 16.89 -9.48 19.17
C THR A 215 15.62 -9.73 19.99
N SER A 216 15.56 -9.20 21.20
CA SER A 216 14.48 -9.34 22.16
C SER A 216 13.17 -8.70 21.72
N VAL A 217 13.14 -7.48 21.16
CA VAL A 217 11.88 -6.79 20.88
C VAL A 217 11.16 -7.40 19.67
N VAL A 218 11.88 -7.65 18.57
CA VAL A 218 11.29 -8.29 17.39
C VAL A 218 10.91 -9.74 17.69
N THR A 219 11.72 -10.44 18.47
CA THR A 219 11.44 -11.82 18.91
C THR A 219 10.25 -11.88 19.86
N TRP A 220 10.12 -10.93 20.79
CA TRP A 220 8.97 -10.86 21.69
C TRP A 220 7.65 -10.53 20.97
N ILE A 221 7.67 -9.61 20.03
CA ILE A 221 6.47 -9.28 19.24
C ILE A 221 6.09 -10.46 18.34
N SER A 222 7.03 -11.07 17.63
CA SER A 222 6.75 -12.21 16.76
C SER A 222 6.32 -13.47 17.56
N ILE A 223 6.96 -13.77 18.68
CA ILE A 223 6.55 -14.88 19.55
C ILE A 223 5.20 -14.57 20.23
N GLY A 224 4.97 -13.34 20.65
CA GLY A 224 3.69 -12.93 21.24
C GLY A 224 2.53 -13.07 20.27
N ILE A 225 2.69 -12.60 19.03
CA ILE A 225 1.69 -12.75 17.96
C ILE A 225 1.51 -14.21 17.57
N PHE A 226 2.60 -14.97 17.41
CA PHE A 226 2.56 -16.38 17.05
C PHE A 226 1.89 -17.25 18.13
N ASN A 227 2.22 -17.03 19.41
CA ASN A 227 1.58 -17.72 20.52
C ASN A 227 0.10 -17.33 20.68
N TRP A 228 -0.26 -16.07 20.39
CA TRP A 228 -1.66 -15.64 20.39
C TRP A 228 -2.47 -16.33 19.27
N PHE A 229 -1.88 -16.51 18.08
CA PHE A 229 -2.51 -17.30 17.01
C PHE A 229 -2.63 -18.76 17.37
N GLN A 230 -1.61 -19.39 17.94
CA GLN A 230 -1.66 -20.80 18.37
C GLN A 230 -2.62 -21.04 19.54
N SER A 231 -2.74 -20.11 20.47
CA SER A 231 -3.65 -20.26 21.62
C SER A 231 -5.14 -20.17 21.24
N LYS A 232 -5.47 -19.74 20.03
CA LYS A 232 -6.85 -19.68 19.52
C LYS A 232 -7.26 -20.83 18.61
N GLU A 233 -6.38 -21.79 18.34
CA GLU A 233 -6.75 -23.04 17.66
C GLU A 233 -6.92 -24.20 18.64
N PRO A 234 -8.08 -24.31 19.27
CA PRO A 234 -8.58 -25.62 19.58
C PRO A 234 -10.08 -25.73 19.47
N ARG A 235 -10.68 -25.77 18.32
CA ARG A 235 -12.08 -26.23 18.22
C ARG A 235 -12.52 -26.76 16.85
N TYR A 236 -11.62 -26.93 15.89
CA TYR A 236 -11.97 -27.52 14.58
C TYR A 236 -11.22 -28.83 14.25
N ALA A 237 -10.54 -29.44 15.22
CA ALA A 237 -9.87 -30.73 15.04
C ALA A 237 -10.73 -31.91 15.48
N SER A 238 -12.03 -31.72 15.69
CA SER A 238 -12.97 -32.78 16.02
C SER A 238 -14.32 -32.56 15.34
N LEU A 239 -14.35 -32.63 14.04
CA LEU A 239 -15.53 -33.01 13.23
C LEU A 239 -15.03 -33.79 12.04
#